data_3ebe91d44152a6c2c3b369c68bc2cbda
#
_entry.id   3ebe91d44152a6c2c3b369c68bc2cbda
#
_cell.length_a   1.000
_cell.length_b   1.000
_cell.length_c   1.000
_cell.angle_alpha   90.00
_cell.angle_beta   90.00
_cell.angle_gamma   90.00
#
_symmetry.space_group_name_H-M   'P 1'
#
loop_
_entity.id
_entity.type
_entity.pdbx_description
1 polymer ?
#
loop_
_entity_poly.entity_id
_entity_poly.type
_entity_poly.pdbx_seq_one_letter_code
_entity_poly.pdbx_strand_id
1 'polypeptide(L)'
;MVSWASAALGLARPLPLAAQSPDPPLYAISEVKLGALYHDVPGLWSGFSLERPAADANIEVLFVPWAWTFGGYLRPAVGATVNFNGDTSKAYADLRWEIEGPSGLFFALGMGAAIHNGDINAVDNEHKALGARVLFHPSAEFGYRFDGVNSVSLFADHMSNGFTQRYNDGMDTVGIRFGHKFAPTAARPSQELDQPPVANFAGPYIGAFAGYQYETADWYASPAVTAARSSFAWGGFAGINWQFGKGIFGLEADASPATRNFAVGCATADISCQMDIRGVYSVRPKFGWVFGSTMVYGTGGVALAPWQSRVLSLATVQSVVDHASGLNYGVAVGAGLEHKLAPNLTVRGEFMHYGIAGWDLNLPAAGVTANQFQSSVARVGFAWYFH
;
A
#
# COMPACT_ATOMS: atom_id res chain seq x y z
N MET A 1 3.33 35.36 -78.73
CA MET A 1 2.10 35.66 -77.96
C MET A 1 2.21 34.88 -76.63
N VAL A 2 2.57 35.59 -75.57
CA VAL A 2 2.77 35.00 -74.25
C VAL A 2 1.60 35.39 -73.36
N SER A 3 0.81 34.41 -72.92
CA SER A 3 -0.31 34.65 -72.02
C SER A 3 0.10 34.55 -70.57
N TRP A 4 -0.15 35.59 -69.78
CA TRP A 4 0.06 35.66 -68.36
C TRP A 4 -1.14 35.08 -67.61
N ALA A 5 -0.90 34.03 -66.82
CA ALA A 5 -1.88 33.49 -65.88
C ALA A 5 -1.74 34.21 -64.54
N SER A 6 -2.78 34.90 -64.11
CA SER A 6 -2.83 35.58 -62.81
C SER A 6 -3.10 34.57 -61.69
N ALA A 7 -2.15 34.44 -60.78
CA ALA A 7 -2.30 33.68 -59.53
C ALA A 7 -3.06 34.52 -58.49
N ALA A 8 -4.25 34.11 -58.10
CA ALA A 8 -5.01 34.70 -57.02
C ALA A 8 -4.45 34.22 -55.67
N LEU A 9 -3.82 35.14 -54.92
CA LEU A 9 -3.47 34.91 -53.51
C LEU A 9 -4.76 34.90 -52.67
N GLY A 10 -5.17 33.71 -52.24
CA GLY A 10 -6.19 33.53 -51.20
C GLY A 10 -5.64 33.96 -49.83
N LEU A 11 -6.08 35.12 -49.35
CA LEU A 11 -5.84 35.55 -47.98
C LEU A 11 -6.57 34.62 -47.02
N ALA A 12 -5.81 33.75 -46.32
CA ALA A 12 -6.35 32.95 -45.22
C ALA A 12 -6.84 33.90 -44.11
N ARG A 13 -8.14 33.90 -43.85
CA ARG A 13 -8.73 34.57 -42.67
C ARG A 13 -8.18 33.91 -41.43
N PRO A 14 -7.64 34.66 -40.44
CA PRO A 14 -7.31 34.09 -39.15
C PRO A 14 -8.61 33.59 -38.49
N LEU A 15 -8.63 32.32 -38.10
CA LEU A 15 -9.68 31.78 -37.26
C LEU A 15 -9.70 32.58 -35.95
N PRO A 16 -10.86 32.91 -35.37
CA PRO A 16 -10.91 33.58 -34.08
C PRO A 16 -10.23 32.66 -33.04
N LEU A 17 -9.24 33.18 -32.36
CA LEU A 17 -8.71 32.55 -31.14
C LEU A 17 -9.92 32.35 -30.23
N ALA A 18 -10.31 31.09 -29.99
CA ALA A 18 -11.23 30.77 -28.92
C ALA A 18 -10.57 31.30 -27.65
N ALA A 19 -11.24 32.23 -26.96
CA ALA A 19 -10.78 32.73 -25.66
C ALA A 19 -10.63 31.49 -24.74
N GLN A 20 -9.38 31.12 -24.43
CA GLN A 20 -9.11 30.12 -23.44
C GLN A 20 -9.66 30.68 -22.12
N SER A 21 -10.60 29.97 -21.51
CA SER A 21 -11.00 30.27 -20.13
C SER A 21 -9.72 30.22 -19.28
N PRO A 22 -9.50 31.21 -18.40
CA PRO A 22 -8.34 31.21 -17.54
C PRO A 22 -8.28 29.90 -16.76
N ASP A 23 -7.08 29.31 -16.67
CA ASP A 23 -6.88 28.12 -15.87
C ASP A 23 -7.39 28.36 -14.44
N PRO A 24 -8.12 27.40 -13.85
CA PRO A 24 -8.61 27.55 -12.50
C PRO A 24 -7.43 27.78 -11.54
N PRO A 25 -7.59 28.62 -10.52
CA PRO A 25 -6.51 28.86 -9.56
C PRO A 25 -6.15 27.52 -8.86
N LEU A 26 -4.85 27.30 -8.58
CA LEU A 26 -4.30 26.07 -8.00
C LEU A 26 -4.95 25.63 -6.68
N TYR A 27 -5.68 26.53 -6.00
CA TYR A 27 -6.44 26.27 -4.79
C TYR A 27 -7.93 25.99 -5.04
N ALA A 28 -8.37 25.94 -6.30
CA ALA A 28 -9.78 25.66 -6.60
C ALA A 28 -10.12 24.21 -6.22
N ILE A 29 -11.25 24.05 -5.54
CA ILE A 29 -11.79 22.73 -5.19
C ILE A 29 -12.28 22.06 -6.48
N SER A 30 -11.81 20.84 -6.72
CA SER A 30 -12.20 20.04 -7.89
C SER A 30 -13.14 18.91 -7.56
N GLU A 31 -13.05 18.33 -6.34
CA GLU A 31 -13.84 17.17 -5.94
C GLU A 31 -14.03 17.16 -4.42
N VAL A 32 -15.17 16.66 -3.95
CA VAL A 32 -15.39 16.34 -2.54
C VAL A 32 -15.78 14.87 -2.43
N LYS A 33 -15.22 14.17 -1.44
CA LYS A 33 -15.55 12.79 -1.12
C LYS A 33 -16.09 12.69 0.30
N LEU A 34 -17.16 11.90 0.46
CA LEU A 34 -17.77 11.59 1.75
C LEU A 34 -17.72 10.07 1.94
N GLY A 35 -17.41 9.61 3.14
CA GLY A 35 -17.26 8.18 3.39
C GLY A 35 -17.69 7.73 4.77
N ALA A 36 -17.90 6.43 4.85
CA ALA A 36 -18.02 5.69 6.09
C ALA A 36 -16.88 4.67 6.14
N LEU A 37 -16.02 4.76 7.16
CA LEU A 37 -14.85 3.92 7.33
C LEU A 37 -15.00 3.06 8.57
N TYR A 38 -14.51 1.83 8.54
CA TYR A 38 -14.35 0.99 9.71
C TYR A 38 -13.14 1.50 10.51
N HIS A 39 -13.38 1.74 11.79
CA HIS A 39 -12.40 2.27 12.73
C HIS A 39 -11.44 1.17 13.19
N ASP A 40 -10.14 1.47 13.16
CA ASP A 40 -9.05 0.63 13.66
C ASP A 40 -9.16 -0.84 13.22
N VAL A 41 -8.95 -1.08 11.92
CA VAL A 41 -9.08 -2.42 11.31
C VAL A 41 -8.02 -3.36 11.86
N PRO A 42 -8.39 -4.47 12.52
CA PRO A 42 -7.42 -5.41 13.06
C PRO A 42 -6.69 -6.19 11.96
N GLY A 43 -5.42 -6.51 12.22
CA GLY A 43 -4.64 -7.40 11.36
C GLY A 43 -4.17 -6.81 10.03
N LEU A 44 -4.30 -5.50 9.83
CA LEU A 44 -3.68 -4.78 8.71
C LEU A 44 -2.26 -4.29 9.09
N TRP A 45 -1.91 -3.10 8.70
CA TRP A 45 -0.57 -2.55 8.91
C TRP A 45 -0.25 -2.27 10.39
N SER A 46 -1.22 -1.81 11.15
CA SER A 46 -1.09 -1.58 12.60
C SER A 46 -1.08 -2.86 13.45
N GLY A 47 -1.37 -4.02 12.85
CA GLY A 47 -1.23 -5.34 13.47
C GLY A 47 -2.39 -5.77 14.34
N PHE A 48 -2.84 -4.97 15.30
CA PHE A 48 -3.92 -5.28 16.23
C PHE A 48 -4.82 -4.07 16.45
N SER A 49 -6.07 -4.33 16.86
CA SER A 49 -7.03 -3.30 17.23
C SER A 49 -7.08 -3.19 18.75
N LEU A 50 -6.98 -1.97 19.26
CA LEU A 50 -7.22 -1.66 20.67
C LEU A 50 -8.47 -0.79 20.82
N GLU A 51 -8.75 0.08 19.84
CA GLU A 51 -9.91 0.95 19.91
C GLU A 51 -11.17 0.22 19.46
N ARG A 52 -12.32 0.65 19.95
CA ARG A 52 -13.59 -0.08 19.74
C ARG A 52 -14.00 -0.07 18.28
N PRO A 53 -14.49 -1.21 17.74
CA PRO A 53 -15.05 -1.23 16.41
C PRO A 53 -16.16 -0.18 16.24
N ALA A 54 -16.03 0.70 15.26
CA ALA A 54 -16.94 1.79 14.98
C ALA A 54 -17.01 2.11 13.49
N ALA A 55 -18.02 2.86 13.12
CA ALA A 55 -18.07 3.50 11.81
C ALA A 55 -17.66 4.98 11.98
N ASP A 56 -16.63 5.38 11.27
CA ASP A 56 -16.15 6.76 11.23
C ASP A 56 -16.75 7.50 10.04
N ALA A 57 -17.10 8.77 10.21
CA ALA A 57 -17.42 9.63 9.09
C ALA A 57 -16.15 10.26 8.50
N ASN A 58 -15.96 10.14 7.21
CA ASN A 58 -14.84 10.74 6.48
C ASN A 58 -15.32 11.80 5.50
N ILE A 59 -14.60 12.91 5.44
CA ILE A 59 -14.73 13.93 4.41
C ILE A 59 -13.34 14.25 3.84
N GLU A 60 -13.24 14.38 2.54
CA GLU A 60 -12.01 14.81 1.86
C GLU A 60 -12.34 15.80 0.74
N VAL A 61 -11.59 16.88 0.69
CA VAL A 61 -11.64 17.91 -0.36
C VAL A 61 -10.37 17.79 -1.18
N LEU A 62 -10.52 17.61 -2.49
CA LEU A 62 -9.43 17.54 -3.45
C LEU A 62 -9.40 18.81 -4.29
N PHE A 63 -8.20 19.35 -4.43
CA PHE A 63 -7.97 20.55 -5.24
C PHE A 63 -7.68 20.19 -6.70
N VAL A 64 -7.63 21.19 -7.57
CA VAL A 64 -7.23 20.99 -8.96
C VAL A 64 -5.83 20.40 -9.04
N PRO A 65 -5.56 19.55 -10.05
CA PRO A 65 -4.24 18.95 -10.23
C PRO A 65 -3.13 19.99 -10.39
N TRP A 66 -2.00 19.77 -9.71
CA TRP A 66 -0.80 20.59 -9.87
C TRP A 66 0.10 20.09 -11.00
N ALA A 67 0.11 18.78 -11.22
CA ALA A 67 0.98 18.15 -12.21
C ALA A 67 0.36 16.87 -12.78
N TRP A 68 0.81 16.52 -14.00
CA TRP A 68 0.62 15.21 -14.61
C TRP A 68 1.94 14.44 -14.57
N THR A 69 1.95 13.25 -13.95
CA THR A 69 3.16 12.43 -13.86
C THR A 69 2.79 10.95 -13.78
N PHE A 70 3.61 10.08 -14.36
CA PHE A 70 3.39 8.63 -14.39
C PHE A 70 2.00 8.19 -14.85
N GLY A 71 1.41 8.92 -15.82
CA GLY A 71 0.09 8.60 -16.35
C GLY A 71 -1.10 8.98 -15.45
N GLY A 72 -0.88 9.71 -14.39
CA GLY A 72 -1.89 10.19 -13.44
C GLY A 72 -1.73 11.65 -13.06
N TYR A 73 -2.68 12.18 -12.34
CA TYR A 73 -2.69 13.53 -11.80
C TYR A 73 -2.17 13.55 -10.37
N LEU A 74 -1.28 14.49 -10.09
CA LEU A 74 -0.83 14.81 -8.75
C LEU A 74 -1.61 16.03 -8.25
N ARG A 75 -2.37 15.88 -7.16
CA ARG A 75 -3.24 16.93 -6.62
C ARG A 75 -3.24 16.96 -5.09
N PRO A 76 -3.32 18.15 -4.45
CA PRO A 76 -3.47 18.25 -3.02
C PRO A 76 -4.85 17.80 -2.56
N ALA A 77 -4.90 17.29 -1.34
CA ALA A 77 -6.14 16.97 -0.65
C ALA A 77 -6.03 17.34 0.83
N VAL A 78 -7.16 17.71 1.43
CA VAL A 78 -7.30 17.85 2.87
C VAL A 78 -8.56 17.11 3.31
N GLY A 79 -8.50 16.48 4.45
CA GLY A 79 -9.65 15.72 4.93
C GLY A 79 -9.67 15.52 6.44
N ALA A 80 -10.77 14.94 6.90
CA ALA A 80 -10.94 14.56 8.30
C ALA A 80 -11.73 13.25 8.39
N THR A 81 -11.40 12.47 9.41
CA THR A 81 -12.14 11.28 9.82
C THR A 81 -12.54 11.45 11.27
N VAL A 82 -13.83 11.38 11.54
CA VAL A 82 -14.42 11.64 12.85
C VAL A 82 -15.03 10.34 13.39
N ASN A 83 -14.53 9.92 14.54
CA ASN A 83 -15.10 8.85 15.35
C ASN A 83 -16.14 9.45 16.32
N PHE A 84 -17.35 8.89 16.34
CA PHE A 84 -18.44 9.38 17.20
C PHE A 84 -18.51 8.67 18.56
N ASN A 85 -17.71 7.62 18.77
CA ASN A 85 -17.68 6.88 20.03
C ASN A 85 -16.71 7.47 21.06
N GLY A 86 -15.98 8.54 20.68
CA GLY A 86 -14.99 9.18 21.54
C GLY A 86 -13.56 8.63 21.36
N ASP A 87 -13.35 7.68 20.45
CA ASP A 87 -12.06 7.14 20.09
C ASP A 87 -11.32 8.09 19.13
N THR A 88 -10.20 7.68 18.56
CA THR A 88 -9.31 8.54 17.79
C THR A 88 -9.98 9.10 16.52
N SER A 89 -10.00 10.42 16.43
CA SER A 89 -10.35 11.18 15.21
C SER A 89 -9.10 11.83 14.63
N LYS A 90 -9.09 12.10 13.31
CA LYS A 90 -7.95 12.69 12.60
C LYS A 90 -8.36 13.74 11.59
N ALA A 91 -7.46 14.71 11.34
CA ALA A 91 -7.49 15.57 10.16
C ALA A 91 -6.15 15.44 9.43
N TYR A 92 -6.18 15.49 8.10
CA TYR A 92 -4.97 15.22 7.30
C TYR A 92 -4.85 16.16 6.10
N ALA A 93 -3.62 16.29 5.63
CA ALA A 93 -3.29 16.96 4.38
C ALA A 93 -2.33 16.07 3.58
N ASP A 94 -2.74 15.71 2.38
CA ASP A 94 -2.07 14.75 1.50
C ASP A 94 -1.76 15.34 0.14
N LEU A 95 -0.75 14.79 -0.49
CA LEU A 95 -0.55 14.86 -1.92
C LEU A 95 -1.03 13.53 -2.53
N ARG A 96 -2.04 13.60 -3.41
CA ARG A 96 -2.67 12.43 -4.03
C ARG A 96 -2.26 12.32 -5.49
N TRP A 97 -1.73 11.17 -5.85
CA TRP A 97 -1.57 10.77 -7.23
C TRP A 97 -2.77 9.89 -7.63
N GLU A 98 -3.50 10.28 -8.68
CA GLU A 98 -4.69 9.58 -9.17
C GLU A 98 -4.57 9.30 -10.65
N ILE A 99 -4.85 8.06 -11.04
CA ILE A 99 -4.97 7.64 -12.44
C ILE A 99 -6.40 7.15 -12.70
N GLU A 100 -7.02 7.68 -13.75
CA GLU A 100 -8.38 7.34 -14.16
C GLU A 100 -8.39 6.87 -15.61
N GLY A 101 -8.98 5.70 -15.85
CA GLY A 101 -9.13 5.13 -17.19
C GLY A 101 -10.38 5.64 -17.90
N PRO A 102 -10.46 5.45 -19.24
CA PRO A 102 -11.64 5.84 -20.03
C PRO A 102 -12.93 5.16 -19.59
N SER A 103 -12.85 4.03 -18.92
CA SER A 103 -14.01 3.31 -18.37
C SER A 103 -14.58 3.94 -17.11
N GLY A 104 -13.89 4.94 -16.50
CA GLY A 104 -14.23 5.50 -15.20
C GLY A 104 -13.63 4.77 -14.02
N LEU A 105 -12.92 3.64 -14.22
CA LEU A 105 -12.14 3.02 -13.16
C LEU A 105 -10.96 3.93 -12.81
N PHE A 106 -10.73 4.15 -11.53
CA PHE A 106 -9.59 4.93 -11.06
C PHE A 106 -8.89 4.26 -9.87
N PHE A 107 -7.63 4.61 -9.73
CA PHE A 107 -6.82 4.26 -8.60
C PHE A 107 -6.07 5.50 -8.11
N ALA A 108 -5.95 5.67 -6.79
CA ALA A 108 -5.18 6.76 -6.21
C ALA A 108 -4.32 6.29 -5.05
N LEU A 109 -3.16 6.92 -4.92
CA LEU A 109 -2.29 6.84 -3.76
C LEU A 109 -2.18 8.21 -3.12
N GLY A 110 -2.20 8.27 -1.81
CA GLY A 110 -1.98 9.48 -1.03
C GLY A 110 -0.79 9.31 -0.09
N MET A 111 -0.09 10.40 0.13
CA MET A 111 0.93 10.51 1.16
C MET A 111 0.92 11.91 1.73
N GLY A 112 0.91 12.01 3.05
CA GLY A 112 0.91 13.29 3.74
C GLY A 112 1.09 13.16 5.23
N ALA A 113 0.44 14.04 5.96
CA ALA A 113 0.49 14.08 7.41
C ALA A 113 -0.91 14.22 8.01
N ALA A 114 -1.14 13.50 9.11
CA ALA A 114 -2.35 13.61 9.92
C ALA A 114 -2.03 14.15 11.31
N ILE A 115 -2.97 14.94 11.84
CA ILE A 115 -3.04 15.30 13.26
C ILE A 115 -4.24 14.56 13.87
N HIS A 116 -4.15 14.15 15.10
CA HIS A 116 -5.20 13.37 15.76
C HIS A 116 -5.41 13.81 17.24
N ASN A 117 -6.54 13.37 17.82
CA ASN A 117 -6.87 13.62 19.23
C ASN A 117 -6.58 12.41 20.15
N GLY A 118 -6.25 11.22 19.58
CA GLY A 118 -5.94 10.01 20.34
C GLY A 118 -4.68 10.11 21.21
N ASP A 119 -4.36 9.09 21.97
CA ASP A 119 -3.26 9.11 22.94
C ASP A 119 -1.89 9.01 22.27
N ILE A 120 -0.91 9.73 22.83
CA ILE A 120 0.49 9.68 22.38
C ILE A 120 1.35 8.76 23.27
N ASN A 121 0.86 8.41 24.45
CA ASN A 121 1.52 7.50 25.38
C ASN A 121 0.56 6.35 25.70
N ALA A 122 1.10 5.23 26.14
CA ALA A 122 0.27 4.15 26.65
C ALA A 122 -0.38 4.59 27.98
N VAL A 123 -1.67 4.80 27.96
CA VAL A 123 -2.50 5.23 29.11
C VAL A 123 -3.26 4.04 29.67
N ASP A 124 -3.83 3.22 28.81
CA ASP A 124 -4.59 2.03 29.15
C ASP A 124 -4.48 0.97 28.02
N ASN A 125 -5.28 -0.08 28.12
CA ASN A 125 -5.32 -1.16 27.13
C ASN A 125 -6.49 -1.04 26.15
N GLU A 126 -7.21 0.09 26.14
CA GLU A 126 -8.39 0.32 25.30
C GLU A 126 -8.10 1.38 24.22
N HIS A 127 -6.98 2.12 24.33
CA HIS A 127 -6.59 3.17 23.38
C HIS A 127 -5.18 2.93 22.85
N LYS A 128 -4.95 3.36 21.61
CA LYS A 128 -3.64 3.26 20.95
C LYS A 128 -2.66 4.32 21.41
N ALA A 129 -1.43 3.92 21.66
CA ALA A 129 -0.32 4.83 21.93
C ALA A 129 0.36 5.24 20.62
N LEU A 130 -0.09 6.33 20.02
CA LEU A 130 0.31 6.77 18.69
C LEU A 130 1.67 7.47 18.64
N GLY A 131 2.23 7.86 19.80
CA GLY A 131 3.60 8.33 19.98
C GLY A 131 3.86 9.78 19.61
N ALA A 132 3.13 10.37 18.66
CA ALA A 132 3.29 11.77 18.24
C ALA A 132 1.94 12.35 17.80
N ARG A 133 1.78 13.69 17.91
CA ARG A 133 0.55 14.38 17.45
C ARG A 133 0.45 14.51 15.93
N VAL A 134 1.58 14.51 15.24
CA VAL A 134 1.64 14.54 13.78
C VAL A 134 2.21 13.22 13.31
N LEU A 135 1.48 12.54 12.45
CA LEU A 135 1.79 11.20 11.94
C LEU A 135 1.90 11.22 10.42
N PHE A 136 2.66 10.31 9.83
CA PHE A 136 2.59 10.02 8.41
C PHE A 136 1.20 9.46 8.07
N HIS A 137 0.69 9.83 6.90
CA HIS A 137 -0.63 9.44 6.44
C HIS A 137 -0.58 8.90 5.01
N PRO A 138 -0.13 7.64 4.79
CA PRO A 138 -0.31 6.94 3.52
C PRO A 138 -1.75 6.50 3.34
N SER A 139 -2.25 6.58 2.10
CA SER A 139 -3.59 6.15 1.72
C SER A 139 -3.63 5.54 0.33
N ALA A 140 -4.61 4.66 0.10
CA ALA A 140 -4.90 4.07 -1.19
C ALA A 140 -6.40 4.08 -1.46
N GLU A 141 -6.78 4.24 -2.72
CA GLU A 141 -8.19 4.25 -3.12
C GLU A 141 -8.36 3.59 -4.47
N PHE A 142 -9.36 2.74 -4.59
CA PHE A 142 -9.78 2.15 -5.85
C PHE A 142 -11.26 2.39 -6.04
N GLY A 143 -11.67 2.93 -7.20
CA GLY A 143 -13.05 3.30 -7.42
C GLY A 143 -13.49 3.31 -8.86
N TYR A 144 -14.78 3.61 -9.01
CA TYR A 144 -15.44 3.72 -10.29
C TYR A 144 -16.25 5.01 -10.37
N ARG A 145 -16.00 5.82 -11.39
CA ARG A 145 -16.73 7.03 -11.74
C ARG A 145 -17.74 6.70 -12.83
N PHE A 146 -19.02 6.65 -12.47
CA PHE A 146 -20.05 6.06 -13.29
C PHE A 146 -20.71 7.04 -14.30
N ASP A 147 -20.61 8.35 -14.08
CA ASP A 147 -21.22 9.38 -14.94
C ASP A 147 -20.25 10.53 -15.31
N GLY A 148 -18.95 10.32 -15.10
CA GLY A 148 -17.92 11.34 -15.29
C GLY A 148 -17.81 12.36 -14.15
N VAL A 149 -18.79 12.40 -13.26
CA VAL A 149 -18.88 13.35 -12.11
C VAL A 149 -18.89 12.61 -10.79
N ASN A 150 -19.76 11.60 -10.65
CA ASN A 150 -19.96 10.87 -9.42
C ASN A 150 -19.19 9.56 -9.38
N SER A 151 -18.64 9.21 -8.23
CA SER A 151 -17.86 7.98 -8.03
C SER A 151 -18.20 7.28 -6.74
N VAL A 152 -17.98 5.96 -6.73
CA VAL A 152 -17.93 5.13 -5.53
C VAL A 152 -16.58 4.47 -5.46
N SER A 153 -15.99 4.40 -4.28
CA SER A 153 -14.65 3.85 -4.08
C SER A 153 -14.50 3.10 -2.77
N LEU A 154 -13.57 2.15 -2.77
CA LEU A 154 -12.98 1.57 -1.58
C LEU A 154 -11.75 2.41 -1.22
N PHE A 155 -11.67 2.86 0.03
CA PHE A 155 -10.60 3.68 0.56
C PHE A 155 -9.98 3.00 1.76
N ALA A 156 -8.66 3.05 1.84
CA ALA A 156 -7.89 2.60 2.98
C ALA A 156 -6.83 3.66 3.32
N ASP A 157 -6.64 3.93 4.59
CA ASP A 157 -5.55 4.75 5.06
C ASP A 157 -4.88 4.14 6.30
N HIS A 158 -3.65 4.58 6.52
CA HIS A 158 -2.86 4.26 7.70
C HIS A 158 -2.31 5.54 8.29
N MET A 159 -2.19 5.62 9.61
CA MET A 159 -1.41 6.67 10.24
C MET A 159 -0.43 6.09 11.26
N SER A 160 0.81 6.56 11.23
CA SER A 160 1.86 6.15 12.18
C SER A 160 2.98 7.18 12.23
N ASN A 161 3.79 7.15 13.29
CA ASN A 161 4.98 8.00 13.37
C ASN A 161 6.22 7.39 12.65
N GLY A 162 6.09 6.24 11.96
CA GLY A 162 7.19 5.60 11.26
C GLY A 162 8.32 5.15 12.18
N PHE A 163 8.01 4.79 13.41
CA PHE A 163 8.97 4.38 14.46
C PHE A 163 9.96 5.47 14.88
N THR A 164 9.61 6.75 14.69
CA THR A 164 10.43 7.88 15.15
C THR A 164 10.28 8.15 16.66
N GLN A 165 9.27 7.58 17.31
CA GLN A 165 8.97 7.71 18.72
C GLN A 165 8.92 6.35 19.41
N ARG A 166 8.91 6.40 20.76
CA ARG A 166 8.87 5.19 21.60
C ARG A 166 7.62 4.33 21.36
N TYR A 167 6.47 4.97 21.21
CA TYR A 167 5.20 4.32 20.91
C TYR A 167 4.84 4.53 19.46
N ASN A 168 4.28 3.53 18.79
CA ASN A 168 3.88 3.59 17.40
C ASN A 168 2.89 2.45 17.09
N ASP A 169 1.76 2.42 17.77
CA ASP A 169 0.75 1.40 17.53
C ASP A 169 0.15 1.52 16.12
N GLY A 170 0.17 2.74 15.58
CA GLY A 170 -0.43 3.04 14.28
C GLY A 170 -1.95 2.84 14.28
N MET A 171 -2.64 3.25 13.22
CA MET A 171 -4.06 3.00 13.06
C MET A 171 -4.40 2.85 11.57
N ASP A 172 -5.20 1.84 11.26
CA ASP A 172 -5.69 1.56 9.91
C ASP A 172 -7.19 1.82 9.84
N THR A 173 -7.66 2.51 8.80
CA THR A 173 -9.10 2.61 8.51
C THR A 173 -9.39 2.17 7.08
N VAL A 174 -10.52 1.50 6.87
CA VAL A 174 -10.97 1.02 5.55
C VAL A 174 -12.46 1.26 5.40
N GLY A 175 -12.90 1.72 4.25
CA GLY A 175 -14.32 1.90 4.02
C GLY A 175 -14.69 2.34 2.62
N ILE A 176 -15.94 2.77 2.47
CA ILE A 176 -16.52 3.17 1.20
C ILE A 176 -16.69 4.68 1.18
N ARG A 177 -16.36 5.28 0.02
CA ARG A 177 -16.54 6.73 -0.21
C ARG A 177 -17.38 6.97 -1.44
N PHE A 178 -18.17 8.04 -1.39
CA PHE A 178 -18.84 8.65 -2.52
C PHE A 178 -18.13 9.96 -2.86
N GLY A 179 -17.75 10.15 -4.12
CA GLY A 179 -17.08 11.35 -4.61
C GLY A 179 -17.94 12.13 -5.61
N HIS A 180 -17.83 13.46 -5.57
CA HIS A 180 -18.49 14.35 -6.52
C HIS A 180 -17.50 15.40 -7.05
N LYS A 181 -17.27 15.42 -8.37
CA LYS A 181 -16.44 16.44 -9.05
C LYS A 181 -17.28 17.68 -9.37
N PHE A 182 -16.80 18.86 -8.98
CA PHE A 182 -17.42 20.16 -9.27
C PHE A 182 -16.89 20.82 -10.54
N ALA A 183 -15.65 20.56 -10.87
CA ALA A 183 -15.03 21.06 -12.08
C ALA A 183 -14.50 19.89 -12.90
N PRO A 184 -14.56 19.95 -14.22
CA PRO A 184 -13.79 19.02 -15.03
C PRO A 184 -12.34 19.13 -14.53
N THR A 185 -11.75 17.99 -14.17
CA THR A 185 -10.29 17.91 -14.02
C THR A 185 -9.73 18.61 -15.24
N ALA A 186 -8.89 19.64 -15.05
CA ALA A 186 -8.40 20.50 -16.12
C ALA A 186 -8.18 19.65 -17.36
N ALA A 187 -8.81 20.03 -18.45
CA ALA A 187 -8.87 19.19 -19.65
C ALA A 187 -7.49 18.60 -19.85
N ARG A 188 -7.39 17.27 -19.99
CA ARG A 188 -6.16 16.66 -20.47
C ARG A 188 -5.55 17.66 -21.43
N PRO A 189 -4.28 18.07 -21.28
CA PRO A 189 -3.63 18.82 -22.33
C PRO A 189 -4.02 18.09 -23.58
N SER A 190 -4.63 18.75 -24.56
CA SER A 190 -5.34 18.17 -25.72
C SER A 190 -4.40 17.34 -26.60
N GLN A 191 -3.84 16.29 -26.04
CA GLN A 191 -3.21 15.15 -26.67
C GLN A 191 -4.24 14.00 -26.74
N GLU A 192 -5.41 14.31 -27.27
CA GLU A 192 -6.33 13.29 -27.78
C GLU A 192 -5.88 12.80 -29.16
N LEU A 193 -4.68 13.16 -29.56
CA LEU A 193 -3.98 12.59 -30.70
C LEU A 193 -2.92 11.65 -30.13
N ASP A 194 -3.19 10.37 -30.23
CA ASP A 194 -2.42 9.23 -29.72
C ASP A 194 -2.59 8.99 -28.22
N GLN A 195 -3.62 8.22 -27.83
CA GLN A 195 -3.51 7.46 -26.60
C GLN A 195 -2.18 6.68 -26.73
N PRO A 196 -1.19 6.91 -25.85
CA PRO A 196 0.05 6.16 -25.96
C PRO A 196 -0.33 4.68 -26.00
N PRO A 197 0.23 3.91 -26.93
CA PRO A 197 -0.11 2.50 -27.07
C PRO A 197 -0.01 1.86 -25.70
N VAL A 198 -1.04 1.10 -25.32
CA VAL A 198 -1.09 0.38 -24.04
C VAL A 198 0.19 -0.43 -23.96
N ALA A 199 1.04 -0.17 -22.97
CA ALA A 199 2.31 -0.86 -22.85
C ALA A 199 2.08 -2.36 -22.68
N ASN A 200 2.94 -3.16 -23.31
CA ASN A 200 2.87 -4.61 -23.21
C ASN A 200 3.58 -5.09 -21.93
N PHE A 201 2.82 -5.64 -21.00
CA PHE A 201 3.29 -6.33 -19.78
C PHE A 201 3.15 -7.86 -19.89
N ALA A 202 2.76 -8.40 -21.06
CA ALA A 202 2.68 -9.84 -21.25
C ALA A 202 4.07 -10.47 -21.29
N GLY A 203 4.14 -11.76 -20.96
CA GLY A 203 5.36 -12.57 -21.02
C GLY A 203 5.97 -12.88 -19.66
N PRO A 204 6.99 -13.76 -19.66
CA PRO A 204 7.75 -14.07 -18.46
C PRO A 204 8.66 -12.91 -18.05
N TYR A 205 8.90 -12.80 -16.75
CA TYR A 205 9.78 -11.78 -16.19
C TYR A 205 10.48 -12.31 -14.93
N ILE A 206 11.61 -11.66 -14.63
CA ILE A 206 12.37 -11.88 -13.41
C ILE A 206 12.74 -10.50 -12.83
N GLY A 207 12.84 -10.40 -11.51
CA GLY A 207 13.20 -9.16 -10.88
C GLY A 207 13.76 -9.31 -9.47
N ALA A 208 14.17 -8.18 -8.94
CA ALA A 208 14.64 -8.06 -7.57
C ALA A 208 13.96 -6.87 -6.89
N PHE A 209 13.87 -6.94 -5.57
CA PHE A 209 13.30 -5.87 -4.76
C PHE A 209 14.15 -5.60 -3.53
N ALA A 210 13.98 -4.38 -3.02
CA ALA A 210 14.46 -3.93 -1.73
C ALA A 210 13.38 -3.08 -1.05
N GLY A 211 13.33 -3.08 0.26
CA GLY A 211 12.30 -2.35 0.98
C GLY A 211 12.50 -2.34 2.48
N TYR A 212 11.46 -1.92 3.15
CA TYR A 212 11.41 -1.88 4.60
C TYR A 212 10.21 -2.68 5.08
N GLN A 213 10.42 -3.50 6.10
CA GLN A 213 9.40 -4.40 6.64
C GLN A 213 9.22 -4.21 8.14
N TYR A 214 7.98 -4.38 8.57
CA TYR A 214 7.58 -4.51 9.96
C TYR A 214 7.07 -5.91 10.19
N GLU A 215 7.54 -6.55 11.26
CA GLU A 215 7.29 -7.95 11.53
C GLU A 215 6.90 -8.15 12.99
N THR A 216 5.94 -9.04 13.23
CA THR A 216 5.55 -9.48 14.56
C THR A 216 5.62 -10.99 14.67
N ALA A 217 6.03 -11.45 15.83
CA ALA A 217 6.00 -12.85 16.23
C ALA A 217 5.28 -12.95 17.58
N ASP A 218 4.15 -13.67 17.59
CA ASP A 218 3.34 -13.87 18.78
C ASP A 218 3.62 -15.24 19.35
N TRP A 219 3.88 -15.29 20.65
CA TRP A 219 4.13 -16.50 21.42
C TRP A 219 3.01 -16.69 22.43
N TYR A 220 2.20 -17.70 22.21
CA TYR A 220 1.10 -18.04 23.09
C TYR A 220 1.64 -18.87 24.25
N ALA A 221 2.18 -18.14 25.21
CA ALA A 221 2.62 -18.62 26.50
C ALA A 221 1.68 -18.10 27.60
N SER A 222 1.97 -18.37 28.85
CA SER A 222 1.25 -17.74 29.97
C SER A 222 2.26 -16.94 30.84
N PRO A 223 2.33 -15.60 30.71
CA PRO A 223 1.56 -14.72 29.82
C PRO A 223 1.98 -14.80 28.33
N ALA A 224 1.07 -14.42 27.42
CA ALA A 224 1.38 -14.28 25.99
C ALA A 224 2.38 -13.13 25.77
N VAL A 225 3.29 -13.31 24.81
CA VAL A 225 4.33 -12.33 24.49
C VAL A 225 4.38 -12.08 23.00
N THR A 226 4.37 -10.82 22.61
CA THR A 226 4.58 -10.38 21.21
C THR A 226 5.96 -9.74 21.08
N ALA A 227 6.76 -10.22 20.14
CA ALA A 227 7.98 -9.57 19.71
C ALA A 227 7.76 -8.87 18.37
N ALA A 228 8.12 -7.59 18.28
CA ALA A 228 8.03 -6.82 17.08
C ALA A 228 9.41 -6.33 16.63
N ARG A 229 9.62 -6.21 15.33
CA ARG A 229 10.85 -5.65 14.77
C ARG A 229 10.59 -4.98 13.42
N SER A 230 11.47 -4.04 13.11
CA SER A 230 11.56 -3.47 11.76
C SER A 230 12.91 -3.78 11.17
N SER A 231 12.97 -4.04 9.88
CA SER A 231 14.22 -4.38 9.22
C SER A 231 14.18 -4.06 7.72
N PHE A 232 15.36 -4.05 7.10
CA PHE A 232 15.48 -4.00 5.67
C PHE A 232 15.05 -5.34 5.04
N ALA A 233 14.20 -5.26 4.01
CA ALA A 233 13.76 -6.39 3.21
C ALA A 233 14.45 -6.39 1.85
N TRP A 234 14.82 -7.56 1.37
CA TRP A 234 15.34 -7.75 0.01
C TRP A 234 15.00 -9.14 -0.49
N GLY A 235 14.98 -9.27 -1.81
CA GLY A 235 14.68 -10.56 -2.40
C GLY A 235 14.55 -10.49 -3.91
N GLY A 236 14.10 -11.59 -4.47
CA GLY A 236 13.84 -11.74 -5.90
C GLY A 236 12.43 -12.25 -6.16
N PHE A 237 11.97 -12.06 -7.38
CA PHE A 237 10.69 -12.59 -7.86
C PHE A 237 10.80 -13.00 -9.31
N ALA A 238 9.96 -13.93 -9.73
CA ALA A 238 9.77 -14.32 -11.11
C ALA A 238 8.30 -14.60 -11.37
N GLY A 239 7.85 -14.34 -12.58
CA GLY A 239 6.46 -14.54 -12.93
C GLY A 239 6.21 -14.57 -14.43
N ILE A 240 4.93 -14.72 -14.76
CA ILE A 240 4.43 -14.62 -16.12
C ILE A 240 3.12 -13.86 -16.10
N ASN A 241 2.95 -12.95 -17.04
CA ASN A 241 1.70 -12.20 -17.24
C ASN A 241 1.08 -12.54 -18.59
N TRP A 242 -0.23 -12.64 -18.62
CA TRP A 242 -1.07 -12.66 -19.82
C TRP A 242 -1.84 -11.34 -19.87
N GLN A 243 -1.78 -10.66 -21.02
CA GLN A 243 -2.45 -9.37 -21.22
C GLN A 243 -3.61 -9.49 -22.19
N PHE A 244 -4.77 -9.02 -21.81
CA PHE A 244 -6.01 -8.99 -22.58
C PHE A 244 -6.49 -7.54 -22.70
N GLY A 245 -6.04 -6.85 -23.76
CA GLY A 245 -6.25 -5.40 -23.88
C GLY A 245 -5.55 -4.64 -22.75
N LYS A 246 -6.32 -4.03 -21.86
CA LYS A 246 -5.80 -3.33 -20.67
C LYS A 246 -5.73 -4.24 -19.42
N GLY A 247 -6.40 -5.37 -19.43
CA GLY A 247 -6.44 -6.33 -18.32
C GLY A 247 -5.21 -7.21 -18.27
N ILE A 248 -4.68 -7.44 -17.08
CA ILE A 248 -3.58 -8.37 -16.80
C ILE A 248 -4.07 -9.47 -15.87
N PHE A 249 -3.78 -10.70 -16.22
CA PHE A 249 -3.72 -11.83 -15.31
C PHE A 249 -2.29 -12.33 -15.24
N GLY A 250 -1.77 -12.63 -14.08
CA GLY A 250 -0.41 -13.13 -13.91
C GLY A 250 -0.30 -14.16 -12.79
N LEU A 251 0.82 -14.86 -12.79
CA LEU A 251 1.26 -15.70 -11.69
C LEU A 251 2.69 -15.29 -11.34
N GLU A 252 2.94 -15.05 -10.05
CA GLU A 252 4.23 -14.61 -9.56
C GLU A 252 4.65 -15.42 -8.33
N ALA A 253 5.92 -15.77 -8.28
CA ALA A 253 6.58 -16.31 -7.09
C ALA A 253 7.63 -15.32 -6.60
N ASP A 254 7.76 -15.14 -5.28
CA ASP A 254 8.83 -14.35 -4.69
C ASP A 254 9.52 -15.06 -3.52
N ALA A 255 10.73 -14.57 -3.23
CA ALA A 255 11.56 -15.09 -2.17
C ALA A 255 12.28 -13.93 -1.46
N SER A 256 12.15 -13.86 -0.14
CA SER A 256 12.93 -13.01 0.76
C SER A 256 13.69 -13.90 1.75
N PRO A 257 14.94 -14.30 1.42
CA PRO A 257 15.66 -15.35 2.16
C PRO A 257 16.33 -14.86 3.45
N ALA A 258 16.17 -13.58 3.81
CA ALA A 258 16.78 -13.04 5.01
C ALA A 258 16.26 -13.72 6.28
N THR A 259 17.18 -14.15 7.15
CA THR A 259 16.81 -14.71 8.46
C THR A 259 16.38 -13.59 9.40
N ARG A 260 15.29 -13.81 10.11
CA ARG A 260 14.66 -12.88 11.04
C ARG A 260 14.67 -13.50 12.43
N ASN A 261 15.40 -12.88 13.35
CA ASN A 261 15.55 -13.38 14.71
C ASN A 261 14.67 -12.58 15.66
N PHE A 262 13.86 -13.27 16.42
CA PHE A 262 13.04 -12.73 17.49
C PHE A 262 13.51 -13.36 18.80
N ALA A 263 13.81 -12.53 19.79
CA ALA A 263 14.21 -12.98 21.11
C ALA A 263 13.37 -12.28 22.17
N VAL A 264 12.81 -13.04 23.08
CA VAL A 264 12.01 -12.55 24.20
C VAL A 264 12.37 -13.31 25.49
N GLY A 265 12.15 -12.67 26.62
CA GLY A 265 12.18 -13.39 27.91
C GLY A 265 11.02 -14.40 27.94
N CYS A 266 11.29 -15.61 28.34
CA CYS A 266 10.23 -16.60 28.60
C CYS A 266 9.55 -16.32 29.96
N ALA A 267 8.43 -17.00 30.22
CA ALA A 267 7.70 -16.90 31.47
C ALA A 267 8.53 -17.37 32.70
N THR A 268 9.57 -18.18 32.48
CA THR A 268 10.48 -18.68 33.51
C THR A 268 11.73 -17.81 33.55
N ALA A 269 12.14 -17.36 34.74
CA ALA A 269 13.43 -16.69 34.94
C ALA A 269 14.55 -17.61 34.44
N ASP A 270 15.67 -17.02 34.03
CA ASP A 270 16.90 -17.71 33.58
C ASP A 270 16.81 -18.44 32.25
N ILE A 271 15.74 -18.27 31.45
CA ILE A 271 15.67 -18.76 30.09
C ILE A 271 15.29 -17.65 29.09
N SER A 272 15.78 -17.77 27.86
CA SER A 272 15.45 -16.91 26.72
C SER A 272 14.84 -17.73 25.61
N CYS A 273 13.70 -17.26 25.08
CA CYS A 273 13.03 -17.86 23.94
C CYS A 273 13.43 -17.13 22.67
N GLN A 274 13.86 -17.87 21.68
CA GLN A 274 14.25 -17.35 20.37
C GLN A 274 13.46 -18.03 19.27
N MET A 275 13.01 -17.24 18.29
CA MET A 275 12.42 -17.73 17.06
C MET A 275 13.14 -17.11 15.86
N ASP A 276 13.60 -17.95 14.96
CA ASP A 276 14.25 -17.59 13.72
C ASP A 276 13.31 -17.92 12.56
N ILE A 277 12.85 -16.92 11.81
CA ILE A 277 12.18 -17.11 10.52
C ILE A 277 13.27 -17.06 9.43
N ARG A 278 13.47 -18.16 8.73
CA ARG A 278 14.60 -18.33 7.81
C ARG A 278 14.32 -17.85 6.37
N GLY A 279 13.27 -17.12 6.18
CA GLY A 279 12.83 -16.56 4.91
C GLY A 279 11.32 -16.52 4.82
N VAL A 280 10.82 -15.71 3.88
CA VAL A 280 9.41 -15.68 3.49
C VAL A 280 9.35 -15.86 1.98
N TYR A 281 8.54 -16.80 1.55
CA TYR A 281 8.35 -17.18 0.15
C TYR A 281 6.87 -17.10 -0.17
N SER A 282 6.51 -16.77 -1.41
CA SER A 282 5.10 -16.82 -1.80
C SER A 282 4.91 -17.20 -3.26
N VAL A 283 3.70 -17.72 -3.55
CA VAL A 283 3.19 -17.92 -4.92
C VAL A 283 1.81 -17.31 -4.98
N ARG A 284 1.61 -16.40 -5.95
CA ARG A 284 0.42 -15.55 -6.00
C ARG A 284 -0.08 -15.31 -7.42
N PRO A 285 -1.37 -15.48 -7.72
CA PRO A 285 -2.01 -14.82 -8.85
C PRO A 285 -1.95 -13.29 -8.68
N LYS A 286 -1.88 -12.60 -9.83
CA LYS A 286 -1.84 -11.15 -9.95
C LYS A 286 -2.92 -10.72 -10.94
N PHE A 287 -3.71 -9.70 -10.57
CA PHE A 287 -4.73 -9.09 -11.42
C PHE A 287 -4.44 -7.61 -11.54
N GLY A 288 -4.32 -7.10 -12.74
CA GLY A 288 -3.93 -5.73 -12.98
C GLY A 288 -4.69 -5.08 -14.13
N TRP A 289 -4.53 -3.76 -14.19
CA TRP A 289 -5.06 -2.94 -15.27
C TRP A 289 -4.01 -1.94 -15.75
N VAL A 290 -3.84 -1.84 -17.08
CA VAL A 290 -2.80 -1.00 -17.70
C VAL A 290 -3.38 0.35 -18.12
N PHE A 291 -2.72 1.41 -17.70
CA PHE A 291 -2.97 2.80 -18.02
C PHE A 291 -1.73 3.38 -18.71
N GLY A 292 -1.74 3.43 -20.06
CA GLY A 292 -0.54 3.85 -20.81
C GLY A 292 0.65 2.95 -20.52
N SER A 293 1.67 3.48 -19.86
CA SER A 293 2.89 2.76 -19.49
C SER A 293 2.90 2.24 -18.04
N THR A 294 1.80 2.38 -17.31
CA THR A 294 1.70 1.99 -15.90
C THR A 294 0.63 0.92 -15.71
N MET A 295 0.98 -0.15 -15.01
CA MET A 295 0.05 -1.18 -14.53
C MET A 295 -0.20 -0.98 -13.03
N VAL A 296 -1.46 -0.97 -12.64
CA VAL A 296 -1.92 -1.08 -11.24
C VAL A 296 -2.38 -2.50 -11.03
N TYR A 297 -2.01 -3.14 -9.94
CA TYR A 297 -2.39 -4.52 -9.70
C TYR A 297 -2.62 -4.83 -8.22
N GLY A 298 -3.49 -5.83 -8.00
CA GLY A 298 -3.63 -6.54 -6.74
C GLY A 298 -3.10 -7.98 -6.89
N THR A 299 -2.65 -8.55 -5.79
CA THR A 299 -2.12 -9.91 -5.74
C THR A 299 -2.49 -10.57 -4.42
N GLY A 300 -2.70 -11.88 -4.45
CA GLY A 300 -2.98 -12.64 -3.24
C GLY A 300 -2.73 -14.12 -3.47
N GLY A 301 -2.26 -14.84 -2.46
CA GLY A 301 -1.94 -16.24 -2.61
C GLY A 301 -1.37 -16.88 -1.35
N VAL A 302 -0.54 -17.90 -1.52
CA VAL A 302 0.04 -18.67 -0.42
C VAL A 302 1.41 -18.14 -0.06
N ALA A 303 1.66 -17.98 1.24
CA ALA A 303 2.97 -17.72 1.82
C ALA A 303 3.52 -18.96 2.52
N LEU A 304 4.85 -19.07 2.55
CA LEU A 304 5.60 -20.14 3.21
C LEU A 304 6.71 -19.50 4.05
N ALA A 305 6.90 -19.97 5.28
CA ALA A 305 7.97 -19.52 6.17
C ALA A 305 8.63 -20.71 6.89
N PRO A 306 9.87 -21.07 6.54
CA PRO A 306 10.68 -21.97 7.35
C PRO A 306 11.06 -21.28 8.67
N TRP A 307 10.91 -21.99 9.77
CA TRP A 307 11.18 -21.44 11.11
C TRP A 307 11.98 -22.42 11.97
N GLN A 308 12.62 -21.86 12.98
CA GLN A 308 13.27 -22.59 14.05
C GLN A 308 13.06 -21.84 15.38
N SER A 309 12.64 -22.53 16.41
CA SER A 309 12.53 -22.00 17.77
C SER A 309 13.53 -22.70 18.70
N ARG A 310 14.10 -21.92 19.64
CA ARG A 310 15.09 -22.42 20.62
C ARG A 310 14.82 -21.79 21.97
N VAL A 311 15.00 -22.59 23.02
CA VAL A 311 15.01 -22.14 24.38
C VAL A 311 16.44 -22.22 24.89
N LEU A 312 16.97 -21.10 25.35
CA LEU A 312 18.34 -20.98 25.84
C LEU A 312 18.35 -20.78 27.37
N SER A 313 19.22 -21.52 28.10
CA SER A 313 19.48 -21.24 29.49
C SER A 313 20.36 -20.00 29.61
N LEU A 314 20.02 -19.10 30.51
CA LEU A 314 20.82 -17.92 30.89
C LEU A 314 21.73 -18.18 32.07
N ALA A 315 21.47 -19.27 32.83
CA ALA A 315 22.22 -19.64 34.03
C ALA A 315 23.59 -20.29 33.75
N THR A 316 23.76 -20.88 32.58
CA THR A 316 25.00 -21.47 32.08
C THR A 316 25.26 -21.01 30.67
N VAL A 317 26.51 -20.99 30.18
CA VAL A 317 26.92 -20.50 28.87
C VAL A 317 25.92 -20.92 27.76
N GLN A 318 24.90 -20.12 27.56
CA GLN A 318 23.84 -20.20 26.52
C GLN A 318 23.59 -21.62 25.93
N SER A 319 23.35 -22.60 26.81
CA SER A 319 23.04 -23.96 26.33
C SER A 319 21.60 -24.03 25.84
N VAL A 320 21.40 -24.66 24.67
CA VAL A 320 20.06 -24.95 24.14
C VAL A 320 19.44 -26.05 25.00
N VAL A 321 18.34 -25.72 25.69
CA VAL A 321 17.62 -26.67 26.54
C VAL A 321 16.42 -27.30 25.84
N ASP A 322 15.90 -26.63 24.78
CA ASP A 322 14.83 -27.15 24.00
C ASP A 322 14.84 -26.51 22.59
N HIS A 323 14.34 -27.20 21.56
CA HIS A 323 14.27 -26.66 20.22
C HIS A 323 13.18 -27.35 19.38
N ALA A 324 12.64 -26.61 18.40
CA ALA A 324 11.74 -27.11 17.38
C ALA A 324 12.00 -26.36 16.05
N SER A 325 11.68 -27.00 14.94
CA SER A 325 11.78 -26.39 13.61
C SER A 325 10.75 -26.96 12.67
N GLY A 326 10.36 -26.18 11.65
CA GLY A 326 9.36 -26.61 10.68
C GLY A 326 9.21 -25.66 9.50
N LEU A 327 8.23 -25.94 8.67
CA LEU A 327 7.77 -25.11 7.58
C LEU A 327 6.27 -24.84 7.79
N ASN A 328 5.90 -23.58 7.86
CA ASN A 328 4.50 -23.19 7.94
C ASN A 328 4.06 -22.41 6.70
N TYR A 329 2.77 -22.45 6.47
CA TYR A 329 2.12 -21.76 5.37
C TYR A 329 1.09 -20.76 5.92
N GLY A 330 0.71 -19.84 5.04
CA GLY A 330 -0.26 -18.80 5.35
C GLY A 330 -0.69 -18.07 4.09
N VAL A 331 -1.12 -16.84 4.26
CA VAL A 331 -1.59 -16.01 3.16
C VAL A 331 -0.60 -14.88 2.87
N ALA A 332 -0.49 -14.52 1.60
CA ALA A 332 0.18 -13.32 1.12
C ALA A 332 -0.83 -12.49 0.35
N VAL A 333 -0.98 -11.21 0.70
CA VAL A 333 -1.83 -10.26 -0.03
C VAL A 333 -1.07 -8.97 -0.27
N GLY A 334 -1.36 -8.29 -1.38
CA GLY A 334 -0.69 -7.04 -1.67
C GLY A 334 -1.28 -6.30 -2.86
N ALA A 335 -0.75 -5.11 -3.07
CA ALA A 335 -1.06 -4.28 -4.23
C ALA A 335 0.19 -3.52 -4.66
N GLY A 336 0.24 -3.13 -5.93
CA GLY A 336 1.38 -2.41 -6.46
C GLY A 336 1.11 -1.65 -7.73
N LEU A 337 2.11 -0.85 -8.07
CA LEU A 337 2.23 -0.11 -9.31
C LEU A 337 3.48 -0.60 -10.03
N GLU A 338 3.39 -0.85 -11.33
CA GLU A 338 4.53 -1.21 -12.16
C GLU A 338 4.56 -0.31 -13.41
N HIS A 339 5.68 0.37 -13.64
CA HIS A 339 5.84 1.32 -14.72
C HIS A 339 6.94 0.89 -15.68
N LYS A 340 6.67 0.91 -16.99
CA LYS A 340 7.66 0.65 -18.04
C LYS A 340 8.64 1.81 -18.16
N LEU A 341 9.92 1.54 -17.87
CA LEU A 341 11.04 2.46 -18.13
C LEU A 341 11.61 2.28 -19.53
N ALA A 342 11.57 1.04 -20.04
CA ALA A 342 11.99 0.63 -21.37
C ALA A 342 11.11 -0.57 -21.80
N PRO A 343 11.11 -1.00 -23.07
CA PRO A 343 10.31 -2.13 -23.52
C PRO A 343 10.40 -3.36 -22.64
N ASN A 344 11.59 -3.70 -22.16
CA ASN A 344 11.84 -4.89 -21.34
C ASN A 344 12.07 -4.59 -19.84
N LEU A 345 12.19 -3.31 -19.44
CA LEU A 345 12.52 -2.93 -18.07
C LEU A 345 11.38 -2.18 -17.42
N THR A 346 11.02 -2.59 -16.21
CA THR A 346 10.04 -1.90 -15.37
C THR A 346 10.62 -1.54 -14.01
N VAL A 347 10.07 -0.50 -13.39
CA VAL A 347 10.18 -0.22 -11.96
C VAL A 347 8.81 -0.46 -11.33
N ARG A 348 8.80 -1.02 -10.12
CA ARG A 348 7.56 -1.22 -9.37
C ARG A 348 7.69 -0.82 -7.90
N GLY A 349 6.60 -0.27 -7.35
CA GLY A 349 6.37 -0.09 -5.93
C GLY A 349 5.27 -1.04 -5.49
N GLU A 350 5.47 -1.75 -4.40
CA GLU A 350 4.53 -2.78 -3.94
C GLU A 350 4.45 -2.78 -2.42
N PHE A 351 3.24 -2.92 -1.90
CA PHE A 351 2.99 -3.25 -0.51
C PHE A 351 2.51 -4.70 -0.40
N MET A 352 3.13 -5.46 0.50
CA MET A 352 2.79 -6.86 0.76
C MET A 352 2.56 -7.10 2.24
N HIS A 353 1.56 -7.89 2.55
CA HIS A 353 1.33 -8.45 3.88
C HIS A 353 1.36 -9.98 3.82
N TYR A 354 2.11 -10.58 4.75
CA TYR A 354 2.24 -12.03 4.92
C TYR A 354 1.74 -12.39 6.31
N GLY A 355 0.68 -13.19 6.38
CA GLY A 355 0.17 -13.77 7.61
C GLY A 355 0.42 -15.27 7.62
N ILE A 356 1.38 -15.74 8.41
CA ILE A 356 1.66 -17.17 8.56
C ILE A 356 0.76 -17.70 9.66
N ALA A 357 -0.03 -18.73 9.34
CA ALA A 357 -0.98 -19.34 10.26
C ALA A 357 -0.28 -19.80 11.53
N GLY A 358 -0.96 -19.67 12.64
CA GLY A 358 -0.49 -20.15 13.92
C GLY A 358 -0.21 -21.66 13.89
N TRP A 359 0.86 -22.08 14.55
CA TRP A 359 1.25 -23.48 14.65
C TRP A 359 1.52 -23.89 16.09
N ASP A 360 1.20 -25.12 16.39
CA ASP A 360 1.50 -25.69 17.68
C ASP A 360 3.02 -25.85 17.83
N LEU A 361 3.53 -25.23 18.88
CA LEU A 361 4.93 -25.30 19.26
C LEU A 361 4.99 -25.89 20.68
N ASN A 362 5.44 -27.12 20.78
CA ASN A 362 5.59 -27.74 22.08
C ASN A 362 7.04 -27.52 22.59
N LEU A 363 7.22 -26.48 23.40
CA LEU A 363 8.45 -26.18 24.12
C LEU A 363 8.19 -26.21 25.64
N PRO A 364 8.15 -27.40 26.27
CA PRO A 364 7.76 -27.56 27.68
C PRO A 364 8.65 -26.78 28.63
N ALA A 365 9.94 -26.64 28.31
CA ALA A 365 10.89 -25.87 29.14
C ALA A 365 10.53 -24.38 29.27
N ALA A 366 9.80 -23.85 28.27
CA ALA A 366 9.38 -22.44 28.23
C ALA A 366 7.88 -22.23 28.48
N GLY A 367 7.09 -23.30 28.59
CA GLY A 367 5.63 -23.20 28.63
C GLY A 367 4.98 -22.61 27.39
N VAL A 368 5.67 -22.67 26.24
CA VAL A 368 5.15 -22.14 24.95
C VAL A 368 4.42 -23.24 24.21
N THR A 369 3.19 -22.96 23.78
CA THR A 369 2.31 -23.95 23.15
C THR A 369 1.99 -23.64 21.68
N ALA A 370 2.06 -22.37 21.25
CA ALA A 370 1.78 -21.99 19.89
C ALA A 370 2.53 -20.70 19.50
N ASN A 371 2.70 -20.49 18.20
CA ASN A 371 3.30 -19.28 17.63
C ASN A 371 2.49 -18.79 16.43
N GLN A 372 2.65 -17.49 16.11
CA GLN A 372 2.17 -16.87 14.88
C GLN A 372 3.22 -15.87 14.37
N PHE A 373 3.31 -15.68 13.07
CA PHE A 373 4.20 -14.72 12.45
C PHE A 373 3.47 -13.89 11.41
N GLN A 374 3.70 -12.57 11.42
CA GLN A 374 3.19 -11.64 10.44
C GLN A 374 4.31 -10.74 9.94
N SER A 375 4.25 -10.34 8.67
CA SER A 375 5.20 -9.40 8.06
C SER A 375 4.49 -8.50 7.07
N SER A 376 4.65 -7.19 7.23
CA SER A 376 4.20 -6.17 6.28
C SER A 376 5.41 -5.50 5.68
N VAL A 377 5.49 -5.42 4.36
CA VAL A 377 6.64 -4.85 3.64
C VAL A 377 6.21 -3.86 2.57
N ALA A 378 6.80 -2.66 2.60
CA ALA A 378 6.79 -1.71 1.50
C ALA A 378 8.10 -1.86 0.73
N ARG A 379 8.01 -2.15 -0.58
CA ARG A 379 9.18 -2.49 -1.39
C ARG A 379 9.17 -1.82 -2.76
N VAL A 380 10.36 -1.51 -3.26
CA VAL A 380 10.60 -1.07 -4.63
C VAL A 380 11.41 -2.14 -5.33
N GLY A 381 11.10 -2.41 -6.59
CA GLY A 381 11.78 -3.44 -7.38
C GLY A 381 11.92 -3.05 -8.84
N PHE A 382 12.77 -3.81 -9.53
CA PHE A 382 12.91 -3.75 -10.98
C PHE A 382 12.64 -5.13 -11.55
N ALA A 383 11.94 -5.17 -12.70
CA ALA A 383 11.70 -6.41 -13.42
C ALA A 383 12.18 -6.30 -14.86
N TRP A 384 12.75 -7.40 -15.35
CA TRP A 384 13.13 -7.59 -16.73
C TRP A 384 12.16 -8.58 -17.39
N TYR A 385 11.52 -8.14 -18.46
CA TYR A 385 10.60 -8.94 -19.28
C TYR A 385 11.32 -9.57 -20.46
N PHE A 386 11.00 -10.82 -20.73
CA PHE A 386 11.52 -11.58 -21.88
C PHE A 386 10.43 -11.58 -22.96
N HIS A 387 10.61 -10.76 -23.98
CA HIS A 387 9.72 -10.66 -25.15
C HIS A 387 10.37 -11.31 -26.36
#